data_e09e9a151aa3e174af85b01320df8ca6
#
_entry.id   e09e9a151aa3e174af85b01320df8ca6
#
_cell.length_a   1.000
_cell.length_b   1.000
_cell.length_c   1.000
_cell.angle_alpha   90.00
_cell.angle_beta   90.00
_cell.angle_gamma   90.00
#
_symmetry.space_group_name_H-M   'P 1'
#
loop_
_entity.id
_entity.type
_entity.pdbx_description
1 polymer ?
#
loop_
_entity_poly.entity_id
_entity_poly.type
_entity_poly.pdbx_seq_one_letter_code
_entity_poly.pdbx_strand_id
1 'polypeptide(L)'
;MATETTNNNVSPKNPAPTVPSSIPTPSISDEKITEMVERVKTDRNVRLSLADGIKDIVNRNLIIVGTGDGGCNIAQEINKACPDTYFVAYNTSARGMDKLNADVIIIPQEEDGSGKVRSYSKEVFCSANGYAQELLQAISSLADKINNLEYILVTTTADGGTGGGVSPMIAPFLNENMDLPVIILGVYPSLTEDATAMFNALQWQSEVEKTGCPYIILDNNDPDVSSKLQVHQKVNAQAAQMIKILTGEMFGPTNISAIDNRDMYMLLKHIGGRICIYGQEGKPPVGKSIDEYIMDMIQYTNSPAPNEVDGIGLFIKGPETFVKNADTSLTKICATYGNAAIRYFHLEVSDDPYIAIIMTGNSEPTDRLMIMKQRYDEIMNNIKKTASSVTDIMSDMNNPLSKPEKKTAPKNMDLSALDFFKE
;
A
#
# COMPACT_ATOMS: atom_id res chain seq x y z
N MET A 1 -76.48 -13.23 40.87
CA MET A 1 -76.88 -13.74 39.51
C MET A 1 -76.02 -13.07 38.51
N ALA A 2 -75.18 -13.86 37.92
CA ALA A 2 -74.18 -13.47 36.96
C ALA A 2 -74.77 -13.47 35.53
N THR A 3 -74.25 -12.64 34.65
CA THR A 3 -74.23 -12.92 33.23
C THR A 3 -72.98 -12.36 32.62
N GLU A 4 -72.12 -13.27 32.28
CA GLU A 4 -70.96 -13.07 31.43
C GLU A 4 -71.39 -12.72 29.98
N THR A 5 -70.72 -11.73 29.38
CA THR A 5 -70.81 -11.53 27.94
C THR A 5 -69.38 -11.47 27.41
N THR A 6 -68.97 -12.57 26.79
CA THR A 6 -67.76 -12.74 26.00
C THR A 6 -67.92 -12.02 24.66
N ASN A 7 -67.00 -11.04 24.42
CA ASN A 7 -66.85 -10.43 23.09
C ASN A 7 -65.60 -11.01 22.42
N ASN A 8 -65.83 -11.90 21.44
CA ASN A 8 -64.84 -12.39 20.49
C ASN A 8 -64.71 -11.40 19.34
N ASN A 9 -63.64 -10.61 19.33
CA ASN A 9 -63.21 -9.85 18.15
C ASN A 9 -62.11 -10.63 17.45
N VAL A 10 -62.44 -11.36 16.39
CA VAL A 10 -61.50 -12.02 15.47
C VAL A 10 -61.19 -11.04 14.35
N SER A 11 -59.98 -10.50 14.34
CA SER A 11 -59.44 -9.74 13.21
C SER A 11 -59.13 -10.70 12.02
N PRO A 12 -59.38 -10.26 10.79
CA PRO A 12 -59.11 -11.12 9.62
C PRO A 12 -57.58 -11.26 9.40
N LYS A 13 -57.13 -12.51 9.34
CA LYS A 13 -55.79 -12.88 8.93
C LYS A 13 -55.60 -12.52 7.44
N ASN A 14 -54.65 -11.64 7.14
CA ASN A 14 -54.14 -11.47 5.78
C ASN A 14 -53.51 -12.78 5.31
N PRO A 15 -53.74 -13.19 4.06
CA PRO A 15 -53.10 -14.37 3.50
C PRO A 15 -51.60 -14.06 3.29
N ALA A 16 -50.75 -15.01 3.66
CA ALA A 16 -49.32 -14.95 3.44
C ALA A 16 -48.99 -14.81 1.94
N PRO A 17 -47.98 -14.05 1.54
CA PRO A 17 -47.58 -13.95 0.16
C PRO A 17 -47.11 -15.33 -0.34
N THR A 18 -47.77 -15.83 -1.37
CA THR A 18 -47.34 -17.02 -2.12
C THR A 18 -46.03 -16.74 -2.82
N VAL A 19 -44.96 -17.39 -2.38
CA VAL A 19 -43.66 -17.43 -3.06
C VAL A 19 -43.87 -18.17 -4.38
N PRO A 20 -43.51 -17.57 -5.55
CA PRO A 20 -43.56 -18.32 -6.82
C PRO A 20 -42.56 -19.46 -6.76
N SER A 21 -43.07 -20.68 -6.86
CA SER A 21 -42.26 -21.87 -7.02
C SER A 21 -41.65 -21.89 -8.44
N SER A 22 -40.32 -22.11 -8.44
CA SER A 22 -39.47 -22.38 -9.61
C SER A 22 -39.06 -21.16 -10.46
N ILE A 23 -37.91 -20.62 -10.10
CA ILE A 23 -36.99 -20.02 -11.08
C ILE A 23 -36.49 -21.19 -11.94
N PRO A 24 -36.70 -21.20 -13.26
CA PRO A 24 -36.16 -22.27 -14.11
C PRO A 24 -34.61 -22.13 -14.07
N THR A 25 -33.95 -23.08 -13.46
CA THR A 25 -32.49 -23.25 -13.57
C THR A 25 -32.24 -23.59 -15.05
N PRO A 26 -31.44 -22.79 -15.79
CA PRO A 26 -31.11 -23.14 -17.16
C PRO A 26 -30.34 -24.47 -17.15
N SER A 27 -30.96 -25.54 -17.63
CA SER A 27 -30.25 -26.80 -17.82
C SER A 27 -29.25 -26.63 -18.97
N ILE A 28 -28.00 -26.61 -18.65
CA ILE A 28 -26.92 -26.70 -19.64
C ILE A 28 -26.95 -28.14 -20.14
N SER A 29 -27.06 -28.35 -21.46
CA SER A 29 -27.05 -29.70 -22.04
C SER A 29 -25.71 -30.40 -21.79
N ASP A 30 -25.73 -31.72 -21.59
CA ASP A 30 -24.53 -32.54 -21.37
C ASP A 30 -23.50 -32.38 -22.49
N GLU A 31 -23.93 -32.12 -23.73
CA GLU A 31 -23.05 -31.78 -24.85
C GLU A 31 -22.26 -30.50 -24.62
N LYS A 32 -22.94 -29.47 -24.10
CA LYS A 32 -22.29 -28.18 -23.83
C LYS A 32 -21.31 -28.24 -22.65
N ILE A 33 -21.62 -29.09 -21.67
CA ILE A 33 -20.69 -29.37 -20.56
C ILE A 33 -19.47 -30.13 -21.09
N THR A 34 -19.66 -31.12 -21.95
CA THR A 34 -18.58 -31.88 -22.58
C THR A 34 -17.71 -30.99 -23.45
N GLU A 35 -18.28 -30.09 -24.24
CA GLU A 35 -17.53 -29.11 -25.04
C GLU A 35 -16.72 -28.15 -24.19
N MET A 36 -17.30 -27.67 -23.08
CA MET A 36 -16.57 -26.81 -22.11
C MET A 36 -15.42 -27.56 -21.44
N VAL A 37 -15.59 -28.81 -21.05
CA VAL A 37 -14.55 -29.65 -20.44
C VAL A 37 -13.43 -29.93 -21.44
N GLU A 38 -13.74 -30.25 -22.68
CA GLU A 38 -12.74 -30.47 -23.74
C GLU A 38 -11.97 -29.16 -24.06
N ARG A 39 -12.67 -28.02 -24.09
CA ARG A 39 -12.02 -26.70 -24.26
C ARG A 39 -11.07 -26.37 -23.12
N VAL A 40 -11.49 -26.63 -21.89
CA VAL A 40 -10.61 -26.42 -20.70
C VAL A 40 -9.41 -27.36 -20.73
N LYS A 41 -9.57 -28.61 -21.14
CA LYS A 41 -8.46 -29.57 -21.32
C LYS A 41 -7.49 -29.12 -22.42
N THR A 42 -8.04 -28.64 -23.55
CA THR A 42 -7.23 -28.13 -24.67
C THR A 42 -6.45 -26.88 -24.26
N ASP A 43 -7.10 -25.91 -23.60
CA ASP A 43 -6.46 -24.71 -23.08
C ASP A 43 -5.39 -25.05 -22.04
N ARG A 44 -5.65 -26.03 -21.16
CA ARG A 44 -4.68 -26.52 -20.19
C ARG A 44 -3.48 -27.21 -20.85
N ASN A 45 -3.71 -28.02 -21.87
CA ASN A 45 -2.64 -28.69 -22.62
C ASN A 45 -1.81 -27.70 -23.46
N VAL A 46 -2.45 -26.68 -24.04
CA VAL A 46 -1.76 -25.57 -24.70
C VAL A 46 -0.92 -24.78 -23.71
N ARG A 47 -1.44 -24.49 -22.53
CA ARG A 47 -0.68 -23.82 -21.46
C ARG A 47 0.49 -24.68 -20.96
N LEU A 48 0.29 -25.99 -20.78
CA LEU A 48 1.36 -26.90 -20.37
C LEU A 48 2.43 -27.09 -21.46
N SER A 49 2.04 -27.18 -22.74
CA SER A 49 3.00 -27.26 -23.86
C SER A 49 3.73 -25.93 -24.10
N LEU A 50 3.07 -24.81 -23.84
CA LEU A 50 3.70 -23.49 -23.81
C LEU A 50 4.64 -23.38 -22.61
N ALA A 51 4.29 -23.88 -21.42
CA ALA A 51 5.14 -23.86 -20.25
C ALA A 51 6.41 -24.70 -20.40
N ASP A 52 6.35 -25.84 -21.12
CA ASP A 52 7.53 -26.68 -21.44
C ASP A 52 8.41 -26.09 -22.56
N GLY A 53 7.83 -25.25 -23.45
CA GLY A 53 8.55 -24.58 -24.55
C GLY A 53 9.07 -23.18 -24.22
N ILE A 54 8.58 -22.59 -23.12
CA ILE A 54 8.87 -21.20 -22.74
C ILE A 54 9.48 -21.17 -21.34
N LYS A 55 10.65 -21.79 -21.21
CA LYS A 55 11.50 -21.60 -20.01
C LYS A 55 12.06 -20.19 -19.87
N ASP A 56 11.80 -19.29 -20.81
CA ASP A 56 12.31 -17.92 -20.86
C ASP A 56 11.24 -16.81 -20.90
N ILE A 57 9.96 -17.12 -20.77
CA ILE A 57 8.97 -16.06 -20.48
C ILE A 57 8.93 -15.87 -18.97
N VAL A 58 9.71 -14.93 -18.56
CA VAL A 58 9.75 -14.35 -17.26
C VAL A 58 8.31 -13.95 -16.85
N ASN A 59 7.77 -14.56 -15.81
CA ASN A 59 6.47 -14.20 -15.22
C ASN A 59 6.62 -12.84 -14.51
N ARG A 60 6.70 -11.77 -15.28
CA ARG A 60 6.65 -10.41 -14.74
C ARG A 60 5.21 -10.11 -14.36
N ASN A 61 4.92 -10.07 -13.08
CA ASN A 61 3.57 -9.82 -12.56
C ASN A 61 3.40 -8.41 -11.98
N LEU A 62 4.44 -7.59 -11.99
CA LEU A 62 4.50 -6.29 -11.36
C LEU A 62 5.14 -5.23 -12.26
N ILE A 63 4.50 -4.06 -12.33
CA ILE A 63 5.12 -2.82 -12.82
C ILE A 63 5.33 -1.90 -11.62
N ILE A 64 6.55 -1.38 -11.45
CA ILE A 64 6.91 -0.44 -10.39
C ILE A 64 7.02 0.96 -10.99
N VAL A 65 6.33 1.93 -10.40
CA VAL A 65 6.41 3.34 -10.76
C VAL A 65 7.12 4.08 -9.62
N GLY A 66 8.38 4.36 -9.80
CA GLY A 66 9.16 5.18 -8.86
C GLY A 66 8.89 6.66 -9.07
N THR A 67 8.51 7.39 -8.02
CA THR A 67 8.16 8.82 -8.11
C THR A 67 9.07 9.69 -7.24
N GLY A 68 9.73 10.66 -7.87
CA GLY A 68 10.76 11.49 -7.25
C GLY A 68 12.04 10.69 -6.90
N ASP A 69 13.10 11.34 -6.43
CA ASP A 69 14.39 10.68 -6.14
C ASP A 69 14.25 9.51 -5.16
N GLY A 70 13.56 9.73 -4.03
CA GLY A 70 13.38 8.71 -3.01
C GLY A 70 12.59 7.51 -3.52
N GLY A 71 11.45 7.75 -4.19
CA GLY A 71 10.64 6.69 -4.77
C GLY A 71 11.37 5.89 -5.86
N CYS A 72 12.13 6.56 -6.72
CA CYS A 72 12.95 5.90 -7.74
C CYS A 72 14.05 5.03 -7.13
N ASN A 73 14.68 5.45 -6.03
CA ASN A 73 15.68 4.64 -5.33
C ASN A 73 15.05 3.38 -4.71
N ILE A 74 13.87 3.49 -4.11
CA ILE A 74 13.11 2.36 -3.57
C ILE A 74 12.75 1.40 -4.71
N ALA A 75 12.19 1.92 -5.81
CA ALA A 75 11.83 1.13 -7.00
C ALA A 75 13.03 0.35 -7.56
N GLN A 76 14.20 1.00 -7.64
CA GLN A 76 15.43 0.36 -8.10
C GLN A 76 15.87 -0.80 -7.20
N GLU A 77 15.77 -0.67 -5.88
CA GLU A 77 16.13 -1.76 -4.97
C GLU A 77 15.11 -2.91 -5.04
N ILE A 78 13.82 -2.61 -5.20
CA ILE A 78 12.82 -3.65 -5.44
C ILE A 78 13.09 -4.36 -6.79
N ASN A 79 13.34 -3.63 -7.86
CA ASN A 79 13.64 -4.20 -9.19
C ASN A 79 14.90 -5.08 -9.18
N LYS A 80 15.93 -4.71 -8.42
CA LYS A 80 17.12 -5.56 -8.23
C LYS A 80 16.79 -6.87 -7.49
N ALA A 81 15.90 -6.79 -6.49
CA ALA A 81 15.52 -7.95 -5.68
C ALA A 81 14.48 -8.83 -6.39
N CYS A 82 13.66 -8.25 -7.24
CA CYS A 82 12.64 -8.88 -8.07
C CYS A 82 12.93 -8.57 -9.55
N PRO A 83 13.91 -9.23 -10.19
CA PRO A 83 14.37 -8.88 -11.54
C PRO A 83 13.32 -9.08 -12.63
N ASP A 84 12.25 -9.80 -12.30
CA ASP A 84 11.13 -10.08 -13.18
C ASP A 84 10.05 -8.99 -13.14
N THR A 85 10.40 -7.77 -12.71
CA THR A 85 9.53 -6.60 -12.69
C THR A 85 9.95 -5.58 -13.74
N TYR A 86 9.00 -4.74 -14.21
CA TYR A 86 9.33 -3.54 -14.98
C TYR A 86 9.38 -2.33 -14.06
N PHE A 87 10.31 -1.42 -14.36
CA PHE A 87 10.50 -0.20 -13.59
C PHE A 87 10.34 1.04 -14.48
N VAL A 88 9.36 1.88 -14.13
CA VAL A 88 9.11 3.20 -14.71
C VAL A 88 9.50 4.26 -13.69
N ALA A 89 10.40 5.17 -14.06
CA ALA A 89 10.81 6.27 -13.21
C ALA A 89 10.14 7.59 -13.66
N TYR A 90 9.52 8.30 -12.72
CA TYR A 90 8.96 9.64 -12.93
C TYR A 90 9.61 10.63 -11.95
N ASN A 91 10.21 11.71 -12.47
CA ASN A 91 10.76 12.77 -11.63
C ASN A 91 10.71 14.12 -12.33
N THR A 92 10.53 15.21 -11.59
CA THR A 92 10.61 16.60 -12.09
C THR A 92 12.04 17.12 -12.23
N SER A 93 13.05 16.30 -11.88
CA SER A 93 14.46 16.62 -12.04
C SER A 93 15.17 15.52 -12.82
N ALA A 94 16.00 15.91 -13.79
CA ALA A 94 16.86 14.98 -14.52
C ALA A 94 18.05 14.46 -13.70
N ARG A 95 18.34 15.12 -12.57
CA ARG A 95 19.53 14.84 -11.77
C ARG A 95 19.49 13.42 -11.20
N GLY A 96 20.47 12.60 -11.55
CA GLY A 96 20.62 11.24 -11.05
C GLY A 96 19.74 10.19 -11.71
N MET A 97 18.86 10.59 -12.63
CA MET A 97 17.97 9.66 -13.34
C MET A 97 18.75 8.76 -14.30
N ASP A 98 19.88 9.23 -14.83
CA ASP A 98 20.84 8.50 -15.68
C ASP A 98 21.49 7.28 -14.98
N LYS A 99 21.42 7.23 -13.64
CA LYS A 99 21.98 6.13 -12.82
C LYS A 99 20.97 5.04 -12.51
N LEU A 100 19.72 5.25 -12.87
CA LEU A 100 18.65 4.29 -12.63
C LEU A 100 18.66 3.23 -13.75
N ASN A 101 18.42 1.99 -13.36
CA ASN A 101 18.18 0.89 -14.30
C ASN A 101 16.68 0.77 -14.56
N ALA A 102 16.05 1.86 -15.02
CA ALA A 102 14.64 1.90 -15.33
C ALA A 102 14.38 1.53 -16.79
N ASP A 103 13.29 0.80 -17.06
CA ASP A 103 12.85 0.46 -18.42
C ASP A 103 12.34 1.70 -19.16
N VAL A 104 11.72 2.64 -18.43
CA VAL A 104 11.24 3.93 -18.93
C VAL A 104 11.55 5.02 -17.92
N ILE A 105 12.03 6.17 -18.41
CA ILE A 105 12.28 7.36 -17.60
C ILE A 105 11.45 8.51 -18.16
N ILE A 106 10.60 9.10 -17.33
CA ILE A 106 9.77 10.25 -17.67
C ILE A 106 10.24 11.46 -16.86
N ILE A 107 10.74 12.46 -17.56
CA ILE A 107 11.19 13.73 -16.97
C ILE A 107 10.50 14.85 -17.74
N PRO A 108 9.67 15.68 -17.10
CA PRO A 108 9.15 16.89 -17.71
C PRO A 108 10.29 17.76 -18.24
N GLN A 109 10.16 18.23 -19.48
CA GLN A 109 11.18 19.07 -20.11
C GLN A 109 11.35 20.38 -19.36
N GLU A 110 12.59 20.85 -19.22
CA GLU A 110 12.96 22.13 -18.63
C GLU A 110 12.69 22.26 -17.11
N GLU A 111 12.48 21.12 -16.39
CA GLU A 111 12.20 21.15 -14.97
C GLU A 111 13.45 20.85 -14.12
N ASP A 112 13.73 21.76 -13.18
CA ASP A 112 14.88 21.67 -12.27
C ASP A 112 14.53 20.99 -10.92
N GLY A 113 13.36 20.37 -10.85
CA GLY A 113 12.84 19.76 -9.64
C GLY A 113 11.80 20.62 -8.92
N SER A 114 11.13 20.02 -7.94
CA SER A 114 10.00 20.67 -7.24
C SER A 114 10.39 21.52 -6.04
N GLY A 115 11.65 21.46 -5.58
CA GLY A 115 12.09 22.17 -4.37
C GLY A 115 11.29 21.85 -3.09
N LYS A 116 10.81 20.63 -2.93
CA LYS A 116 9.86 20.18 -1.88
C LYS A 116 8.47 20.82 -1.97
N VAL A 117 8.09 21.47 -3.10
CA VAL A 117 6.77 22.09 -3.31
C VAL A 117 5.86 21.07 -4.00
N ARG A 118 4.94 20.48 -3.28
CA ARG A 118 4.03 19.43 -3.77
C ARG A 118 3.04 19.94 -4.83
N SER A 119 2.48 21.16 -4.66
CA SER A 119 1.54 21.76 -5.61
C SER A 119 2.17 21.94 -6.99
N TYR A 120 3.43 22.37 -7.03
CA TYR A 120 4.18 22.51 -8.28
C TYR A 120 4.27 21.18 -9.05
N SER A 121 4.64 20.09 -8.37
CA SER A 121 4.72 18.78 -9.01
C SER A 121 3.37 18.29 -9.54
N LYS A 122 2.28 18.59 -8.83
CA LYS A 122 0.92 18.26 -9.26
C LYS A 122 0.54 19.04 -10.53
N GLU A 123 0.86 20.32 -10.55
CA GLU A 123 0.61 21.18 -11.73
C GLU A 123 1.40 20.68 -12.95
N VAL A 124 2.67 20.32 -12.76
CA VAL A 124 3.50 19.77 -13.83
C VAL A 124 2.91 18.45 -14.35
N PHE A 125 2.53 17.54 -13.48
CA PHE A 125 1.96 16.24 -13.87
C PHE A 125 0.66 16.38 -14.65
N CYS A 126 -0.20 17.33 -14.25
CA CYS A 126 -1.48 17.63 -14.91
C CYS A 126 -1.36 18.63 -16.07
N SER A 127 -0.16 19.07 -16.43
CA SER A 127 0.04 20.07 -17.46
C SER A 127 -0.44 19.61 -18.84
N ALA A 128 -0.70 20.58 -19.71
CA ALA A 128 -1.09 20.34 -21.11
C ALA A 128 -0.03 19.58 -21.93
N ASN A 129 1.19 19.42 -21.40
CA ASN A 129 2.26 18.64 -22.03
C ASN A 129 2.00 17.13 -22.00
N GLY A 130 0.99 16.67 -21.26
CA GLY A 130 0.51 15.30 -21.34
C GLY A 130 1.32 14.28 -20.56
N TYR A 131 2.07 14.67 -19.52
CA TYR A 131 2.91 13.73 -18.74
C TYR A 131 2.10 12.61 -18.06
N ALA A 132 0.88 12.88 -17.65
CA ALA A 132 -0.03 11.84 -17.15
C ALA A 132 -0.35 10.82 -18.25
N GLN A 133 -0.58 11.27 -19.48
CA GLN A 133 -0.83 10.40 -20.63
C GLN A 133 0.43 9.65 -21.07
N GLU A 134 1.58 10.28 -21.02
CA GLU A 134 2.89 9.64 -21.30
C GLU A 134 3.14 8.49 -20.32
N LEU A 135 2.89 8.72 -19.03
CA LEU A 135 2.98 7.67 -18.01
C LEU A 135 2.02 6.52 -18.29
N LEU A 136 0.77 6.81 -18.60
CA LEU A 136 -0.22 5.78 -18.92
C LEU A 136 0.17 4.98 -20.16
N GLN A 137 0.67 5.65 -21.22
CA GLN A 137 1.13 4.98 -22.43
C GLN A 137 2.35 4.08 -22.17
N ALA A 138 3.30 4.55 -21.36
CA ALA A 138 4.48 3.77 -20.98
C ALA A 138 4.06 2.49 -20.23
N ILE A 139 3.18 2.63 -19.23
CA ILE A 139 2.69 1.50 -18.43
C ILE A 139 1.88 0.54 -19.30
N SER A 140 0.97 1.03 -20.14
CA SER A 140 0.18 0.19 -21.06
C SER A 140 1.07 -0.59 -22.01
N SER A 141 2.10 0.06 -22.60
CA SER A 141 3.05 -0.59 -23.49
C SER A 141 3.90 -1.67 -22.80
N LEU A 142 4.16 -1.53 -21.50
CA LEU A 142 4.83 -2.56 -20.71
C LEU A 142 3.85 -3.67 -20.33
N ALA A 143 2.62 -3.33 -19.96
CA ALA A 143 1.57 -4.28 -19.62
C ALA A 143 1.27 -5.24 -20.78
N ASP A 144 1.27 -4.75 -22.03
CA ASP A 144 1.10 -5.57 -23.25
C ASP A 144 2.20 -6.64 -23.41
N LYS A 145 3.35 -6.47 -22.78
CA LYS A 145 4.48 -7.42 -22.81
C LYS A 145 4.42 -8.44 -21.66
N ILE A 146 3.48 -8.28 -20.73
CA ILE A 146 3.35 -9.10 -19.53
C ILE A 146 2.16 -10.04 -19.70
N ASN A 147 2.40 -11.35 -19.63
CA ASN A 147 1.30 -12.32 -19.76
C ASN A 147 0.38 -12.36 -18.54
N ASN A 148 0.84 -11.91 -17.38
CA ASN A 148 0.11 -12.01 -16.12
C ASN A 148 0.45 -10.83 -15.19
N LEU A 149 0.15 -9.62 -15.63
CA LEU A 149 0.27 -8.44 -14.79
C LEU A 149 -0.80 -8.48 -13.68
N GLU A 150 -0.37 -8.44 -12.42
CA GLU A 150 -1.27 -8.55 -11.26
C GLU A 150 -1.40 -7.23 -10.50
N TYR A 151 -0.33 -6.45 -10.44
CA TYR A 151 -0.27 -5.23 -9.64
C TYR A 151 0.51 -4.13 -10.34
N ILE A 152 0.20 -2.89 -9.97
CA ILE A 152 1.05 -1.73 -10.20
C ILE A 152 1.45 -1.18 -8.82
N LEU A 153 2.75 -0.98 -8.60
CA LEU A 153 3.28 -0.43 -7.36
C LEU A 153 3.81 0.98 -7.58
N VAL A 154 3.25 1.97 -6.90
CA VAL A 154 3.73 3.35 -6.92
C VAL A 154 4.58 3.60 -5.68
N THR A 155 5.89 3.80 -5.84
CA THR A 155 6.82 4.03 -4.73
C THR A 155 7.16 5.51 -4.58
N THR A 156 7.25 5.98 -3.33
CA THR A 156 7.50 7.39 -3.01
C THR A 156 8.13 7.59 -1.63
N THR A 157 8.73 8.75 -1.39
CA THR A 157 8.90 9.30 -0.04
C THR A 157 7.83 10.36 0.21
N ALA A 158 7.17 10.31 1.37
CA ALA A 158 6.03 11.15 1.70
C ALA A 158 6.41 12.64 1.86
N ASP A 159 7.65 12.91 2.24
CA ASP A 159 8.19 14.25 2.52
C ASP A 159 8.65 15.02 1.27
N GLY A 160 8.80 14.31 0.14
CA GLY A 160 9.28 14.89 -1.10
C GLY A 160 8.24 15.82 -1.78
N GLY A 161 8.73 16.76 -2.58
CA GLY A 161 7.86 17.61 -3.41
C GLY A 161 7.30 16.84 -4.60
N THR A 162 8.17 16.15 -5.38
CA THR A 162 7.73 15.39 -6.55
C THR A 162 6.95 14.15 -6.13
N GLY A 163 7.60 13.19 -5.51
CA GLY A 163 6.98 11.92 -5.15
C GLY A 163 5.77 12.08 -4.23
N GLY A 164 5.93 12.82 -3.11
CA GLY A 164 4.84 13.11 -2.19
C GLY A 164 3.69 13.90 -2.82
N GLY A 165 3.97 14.72 -3.85
CA GLY A 165 2.95 15.46 -4.58
C GLY A 165 2.16 14.60 -5.55
N VAL A 166 2.83 13.82 -6.41
CA VAL A 166 2.17 13.16 -7.54
C VAL A 166 1.67 11.74 -7.23
N SER A 167 2.27 11.00 -6.28
CA SER A 167 1.86 9.62 -6.01
C SER A 167 0.38 9.46 -5.62
N PRO A 168 -0.24 10.38 -4.82
CA PRO A 168 -1.67 10.31 -4.55
C PRO A 168 -2.56 10.61 -5.75
N MET A 169 -2.00 11.12 -6.85
CA MET A 169 -2.72 11.36 -8.11
C MET A 169 -2.50 10.23 -9.10
N ILE A 170 -1.26 9.75 -9.21
CA ILE A 170 -0.88 8.65 -10.12
C ILE A 170 -1.65 7.38 -9.79
N ALA A 171 -1.73 7.00 -8.52
CA ALA A 171 -2.33 5.73 -8.15
C ALA A 171 -3.82 5.62 -8.52
N PRO A 172 -4.72 6.53 -8.15
CA PRO A 172 -6.11 6.48 -8.59
C PRO A 172 -6.25 6.62 -10.11
N PHE A 173 -5.44 7.45 -10.75
CA PHE A 173 -5.44 7.60 -12.21
C PHE A 173 -5.12 6.26 -12.92
N LEU A 174 -4.12 5.53 -12.46
CA LEU A 174 -3.78 4.22 -13.01
C LEU A 174 -4.83 3.17 -12.66
N ASN A 175 -5.36 3.18 -11.44
CA ASN A 175 -6.40 2.23 -11.01
C ASN A 175 -7.68 2.37 -11.85
N GLU A 176 -8.06 3.59 -12.23
CA GLU A 176 -9.22 3.85 -13.08
C GLU A 176 -8.99 3.42 -14.54
N ASN A 177 -7.75 3.49 -15.04
CA ASN A 177 -7.44 3.23 -16.44
C ASN A 177 -6.97 1.81 -16.74
N MET A 178 -6.44 1.06 -15.74
CA MET A 178 -5.79 -0.24 -15.95
C MET A 178 -6.61 -1.43 -15.42
N ASP A 179 -7.67 -1.20 -14.66
CA ASP A 179 -8.47 -2.24 -13.95
C ASP A 179 -7.64 -3.22 -13.12
N LEU A 180 -6.53 -2.77 -12.58
CA LEU A 180 -5.60 -3.53 -11.73
C LEU A 180 -5.49 -2.89 -10.36
N PRO A 181 -5.17 -3.65 -9.30
CA PRO A 181 -4.80 -3.08 -8.02
C PRO A 181 -3.57 -2.20 -8.17
N VAL A 182 -3.67 -0.94 -7.76
CA VAL A 182 -2.54 -0.01 -7.70
C VAL A 182 -2.22 0.24 -6.24
N ILE A 183 -1.05 -0.20 -5.80
CA ILE A 183 -0.61 -0.10 -4.42
C ILE A 183 0.35 1.08 -4.29
N ILE A 184 0.17 1.92 -3.27
CA ILE A 184 1.10 3.00 -2.97
C ILE A 184 2.04 2.55 -1.85
N LEU A 185 3.35 2.55 -2.08
CA LEU A 185 4.35 2.36 -1.05
C LEU A 185 5.01 3.69 -0.73
N GLY A 186 4.73 4.23 0.44
CA GLY A 186 5.28 5.49 0.92
C GLY A 186 6.23 5.31 2.09
N VAL A 187 7.23 6.17 2.18
CA VAL A 187 8.20 6.18 3.29
C VAL A 187 8.09 7.49 4.05
N TYR A 188 7.82 7.41 5.36
CA TYR A 188 7.80 8.58 6.23
C TYR A 188 9.22 9.11 6.50
N PRO A 189 9.36 10.43 6.67
CA PRO A 189 10.64 11.05 7.00
C PRO A 189 11.10 10.70 8.41
N SER A 190 12.41 10.79 8.65
CA SER A 190 12.94 10.80 10.01
C SER A 190 12.42 12.03 10.79
N LEU A 191 12.21 11.90 12.10
CA LEU A 191 11.85 13.02 12.99
C LEU A 191 12.93 14.10 13.08
N THR A 192 14.11 13.86 12.53
CA THR A 192 15.20 14.84 12.45
C THR A 192 15.10 15.74 11.22
N GLU A 193 14.16 15.48 10.30
CA GLU A 193 13.93 16.31 9.13
C GLU A 193 13.25 17.66 9.50
N ASP A 194 13.22 18.57 8.52
CA ASP A 194 12.65 19.91 8.68
C ASP A 194 11.12 19.92 8.78
N ALA A 195 10.54 21.08 9.12
CA ALA A 195 9.10 21.26 9.22
C ALA A 195 8.36 21.01 7.88
N THR A 196 8.99 21.34 6.74
CA THR A 196 8.42 21.11 5.42
C THR A 196 8.27 19.63 5.14
N ALA A 197 9.27 18.82 5.53
CA ALA A 197 9.20 17.37 5.40
C ALA A 197 8.06 16.78 6.23
N MET A 198 7.90 17.22 7.48
CA MET A 198 6.79 16.78 8.35
C MET A 198 5.44 17.17 7.77
N PHE A 199 5.30 18.42 7.33
CA PHE A 199 4.08 18.94 6.74
C PHE A 199 3.71 18.18 5.46
N ASN A 200 4.68 17.98 4.56
CA ASN A 200 4.46 17.23 3.33
C ASN A 200 4.00 15.79 3.61
N ALA A 201 4.62 15.12 4.58
CA ALA A 201 4.25 13.76 4.94
C ALA A 201 2.84 13.66 5.52
N LEU A 202 2.44 14.60 6.38
CA LEU A 202 1.08 14.68 6.92
C LEU A 202 0.04 14.93 5.83
N GLN A 203 0.32 15.87 4.90
CA GLN A 203 -0.55 16.10 3.75
C GLN A 203 -0.63 14.87 2.83
N TRP A 204 0.52 14.22 2.57
CA TRP A 204 0.57 13.02 1.75
C TRP A 204 -0.33 11.92 2.32
N GLN A 205 -0.25 11.65 3.62
CA GLN A 205 -1.08 10.64 4.28
C GLN A 205 -2.57 10.95 4.12
N SER A 206 -2.97 12.19 4.40
CA SER A 206 -4.37 12.61 4.25
C SER A 206 -4.89 12.49 2.80
N GLU A 207 -4.02 12.66 1.81
CA GLU A 207 -4.39 12.49 0.40
C GLU A 207 -4.47 11.01 0.01
N VAL A 208 -3.50 10.20 0.44
CA VAL A 208 -3.45 8.76 0.13
C VAL A 208 -4.68 8.04 0.67
N GLU A 209 -5.10 8.33 1.89
CA GLU A 209 -6.32 7.74 2.48
C GLU A 209 -7.58 8.02 1.66
N LYS A 210 -7.62 9.16 0.97
CA LYS A 210 -8.76 9.55 0.11
C LYS A 210 -8.72 8.93 -1.28
N THR A 211 -7.61 8.30 -1.69
CA THR A 211 -7.50 7.71 -3.04
C THR A 211 -8.34 6.45 -3.20
N GLY A 212 -8.68 5.77 -2.11
CA GLY A 212 -9.27 4.44 -2.14
C GLY A 212 -8.31 3.32 -2.60
N CYS A 213 -7.06 3.66 -2.95
CA CYS A 213 -6.04 2.69 -3.28
C CYS A 213 -5.43 2.07 -2.02
N PRO A 214 -5.08 0.78 -2.03
CA PRO A 214 -4.31 0.18 -0.95
C PRO A 214 -2.92 0.82 -0.83
N TYR A 215 -2.41 0.93 0.40
CA TYR A 215 -1.11 1.55 0.61
C TYR A 215 -0.29 0.89 1.72
N ILE A 216 1.03 0.93 1.57
CA ILE A 216 2.03 0.44 2.51
C ILE A 216 2.83 1.64 3.01
N ILE A 217 3.12 1.68 4.31
CA ILE A 217 3.95 2.72 4.92
C ILE A 217 5.18 2.10 5.55
N LEU A 218 6.34 2.64 5.19
CA LEU A 218 7.62 2.40 5.82
C LEU A 218 8.11 3.68 6.52
N ASP A 219 9.13 3.58 7.35
CA ASP A 219 9.59 4.68 8.18
C ASP A 219 11.11 4.82 8.17
N ASN A 220 11.59 6.01 7.83
CA ASN A 220 13.00 6.39 7.92
C ASN A 220 13.43 6.82 9.35
N ASN A 221 12.56 6.63 10.34
CA ASN A 221 12.89 6.93 11.73
C ASN A 221 13.32 5.66 12.46
N ASP A 222 14.61 5.38 12.45
CA ASP A 222 15.20 4.28 13.22
C ASP A 222 16.12 4.88 14.31
N PRO A 223 15.71 4.84 15.59
CA PRO A 223 16.51 5.42 16.68
C PRO A 223 17.81 4.67 16.95
N ASP A 224 17.91 3.40 16.52
CA ASP A 224 19.05 2.54 16.77
C ASP A 224 20.15 2.69 15.70
N VAL A 225 19.84 3.41 14.61
CA VAL A 225 20.74 3.60 13.47
C VAL A 225 21.12 5.07 13.34
N SER A 226 22.40 5.39 13.53
CA SER A 226 22.91 6.77 13.48
C SER A 226 23.13 7.32 12.07
N SER A 227 23.27 6.45 11.07
CA SER A 227 23.56 6.85 9.69
C SER A 227 22.28 6.88 8.85
N LYS A 228 21.94 8.06 8.30
CA LYS A 228 20.81 8.20 7.35
C LYS A 228 20.91 7.22 6.17
N LEU A 229 22.13 7.01 5.65
CA LEU A 229 22.34 6.08 4.54
C LEU A 229 21.97 4.64 4.92
N GLN A 230 22.38 4.21 6.13
CA GLN A 230 22.04 2.87 6.61
C GLN A 230 20.55 2.70 6.85
N VAL A 231 19.87 3.73 7.39
CA VAL A 231 18.41 3.72 7.53
C VAL A 231 17.75 3.56 6.16
N HIS A 232 18.13 4.35 5.15
CA HIS A 232 17.57 4.24 3.81
C HIS A 232 17.81 2.85 3.19
N GLN A 233 19.02 2.30 3.35
CA GLN A 233 19.33 0.95 2.85
C GLN A 233 18.46 -0.11 3.54
N LYS A 234 18.27 -0.01 4.86
CA LYS A 234 17.41 -0.91 5.64
C LYS A 234 15.95 -0.83 5.17
N VAL A 235 15.42 0.38 5.03
CA VAL A 235 14.03 0.62 4.57
C VAL A 235 13.82 0.12 3.14
N ASN A 236 14.77 0.38 2.24
CA ASN A 236 14.69 -0.11 0.86
C ASN A 236 14.75 -1.65 0.79
N ALA A 237 15.60 -2.28 1.60
CA ALA A 237 15.65 -3.75 1.70
C ALA A 237 14.34 -4.33 2.27
N GLN A 238 13.76 -3.66 3.26
CA GLN A 238 12.45 -4.04 3.81
C GLN A 238 11.35 -3.92 2.75
N ALA A 239 11.35 -2.83 1.95
CA ALA A 239 10.42 -2.68 0.83
C ALA A 239 10.54 -3.85 -0.16
N ALA A 240 11.77 -4.21 -0.55
CA ALA A 240 12.01 -5.31 -1.45
C ALA A 240 11.52 -6.66 -0.88
N GLN A 241 11.74 -6.91 0.40
CA GLN A 241 11.24 -8.12 1.07
C GLN A 241 9.71 -8.18 1.08
N MET A 242 9.04 -7.05 1.40
CA MET A 242 7.58 -6.97 1.37
C MET A 242 7.01 -7.28 -0.02
N ILE A 243 7.65 -6.78 -1.06
CA ILE A 243 7.20 -7.02 -2.43
C ILE A 243 7.41 -8.48 -2.83
N LYS A 244 8.49 -9.14 -2.42
CA LYS A 244 8.67 -10.60 -2.63
C LYS A 244 7.57 -11.44 -1.98
N ILE A 245 7.03 -10.99 -0.85
CA ILE A 245 5.89 -11.64 -0.20
C ILE A 245 4.62 -11.41 -1.04
N LEU A 246 4.37 -10.18 -1.50
CA LEU A 246 3.21 -9.82 -2.32
C LEU A 246 3.21 -10.53 -3.68
N THR A 247 4.36 -10.66 -4.32
CA THR A 247 4.49 -11.31 -5.63
C THR A 247 4.54 -12.84 -5.53
N GLY A 248 4.56 -13.39 -4.32
CA GLY A 248 4.63 -14.83 -4.10
C GLY A 248 6.01 -15.46 -4.38
N GLU A 249 7.04 -14.68 -4.71
CA GLU A 249 8.40 -15.19 -4.98
C GLU A 249 9.00 -15.97 -3.80
N MET A 250 8.54 -15.69 -2.59
CA MET A 250 9.00 -16.36 -1.37
C MET A 250 8.42 -17.75 -1.18
N PHE A 251 7.36 -18.09 -1.95
CA PHE A 251 6.56 -19.30 -1.73
C PHE A 251 6.44 -20.12 -3.01
N GLY A 252 6.49 -21.43 -2.87
CA GLY A 252 6.33 -22.39 -3.95
C GLY A 252 4.91 -22.95 -4.04
N PRO A 253 4.65 -23.82 -5.01
CA PRO A 253 3.39 -24.53 -5.10
C PRO A 253 3.22 -25.48 -3.90
N THR A 254 1.99 -25.55 -3.38
CA THR A 254 1.66 -26.41 -2.23
C THR A 254 0.39 -27.19 -2.49
N ASN A 255 0.31 -28.39 -1.90
CA ASN A 255 -0.89 -29.25 -1.93
C ASN A 255 -1.70 -29.17 -0.61
N ILE A 256 -1.27 -28.36 0.36
CA ILE A 256 -1.93 -28.26 1.66
C ILE A 256 -2.96 -27.16 1.64
N SER A 257 -2.51 -25.92 1.47
CA SER A 257 -3.34 -24.74 1.33
C SER A 257 -2.55 -23.71 0.53
N ALA A 258 -3.13 -23.14 -0.50
CA ALA A 258 -2.50 -22.14 -1.36
C ALA A 258 -3.32 -20.86 -1.37
N ILE A 259 -2.62 -19.72 -1.36
CA ILE A 259 -3.18 -18.42 -1.72
C ILE A 259 -2.89 -18.24 -3.20
N ASP A 260 -3.92 -18.10 -4.00
CA ASP A 260 -3.78 -17.84 -5.44
C ASP A 260 -3.89 -16.33 -5.76
N ASN A 261 -3.68 -15.99 -7.03
CA ASN A 261 -3.73 -14.59 -7.48
C ASN A 261 -5.10 -13.95 -7.28
N ARG A 262 -6.17 -14.75 -7.34
CA ARG A 262 -7.53 -14.26 -7.08
C ARG A 262 -7.74 -13.92 -5.62
N ASP A 263 -7.19 -14.73 -4.73
CA ASP A 263 -7.21 -14.48 -3.29
C ASP A 263 -6.44 -13.21 -2.94
N MET A 264 -5.25 -13.03 -3.53
CA MET A 264 -4.46 -11.80 -3.38
C MET A 264 -5.19 -10.58 -3.93
N TYR A 265 -5.82 -10.70 -5.09
CA TYR A 265 -6.65 -9.64 -5.65
C TYR A 265 -7.79 -9.26 -4.70
N MET A 266 -8.50 -10.24 -4.13
CA MET A 266 -9.58 -10.00 -3.17
C MET A 266 -9.06 -9.32 -1.90
N LEU A 267 -7.90 -9.76 -1.40
CA LEU A 267 -7.28 -9.19 -0.21
C LEU A 267 -6.86 -7.73 -0.43
N LEU A 268 -6.32 -7.40 -1.59
CA LEU A 268 -5.73 -6.08 -1.89
C LEU A 268 -6.75 -5.10 -2.48
N LYS A 269 -7.49 -5.48 -3.51
CA LYS A 269 -8.37 -4.56 -4.25
C LYS A 269 -9.71 -4.35 -3.56
N HIS A 270 -10.28 -5.39 -2.96
CA HIS A 270 -11.62 -5.29 -2.37
C HIS A 270 -11.64 -4.61 -1.02
N ILE A 271 -10.59 -4.79 -0.23
CA ILE A 271 -10.53 -4.21 1.11
C ILE A 271 -9.97 -2.81 1.03
N GLY A 272 -8.92 -2.58 0.19
CA GLY A 272 -8.23 -1.29 0.13
C GLY A 272 -7.58 -0.92 1.46
N GLY A 273 -7.40 0.37 1.69
CA GLY A 273 -6.86 0.88 2.94
C GLY A 273 -5.39 0.52 3.16
N ARG A 274 -4.97 0.54 4.42
CA ARG A 274 -3.59 0.26 4.79
C ARG A 274 -3.27 -1.22 4.71
N ILE A 275 -2.11 -1.53 4.11
CA ILE A 275 -1.53 -2.87 4.07
C ILE A 275 -0.32 -2.90 5.00
N CYS A 276 -0.29 -3.87 5.89
CA CYS A 276 0.88 -4.19 6.72
C CYS A 276 1.39 -5.57 6.33
N ILE A 277 2.68 -5.67 6.04
CA ILE A 277 3.33 -6.91 5.61
C ILE A 277 4.52 -7.16 6.53
N TYR A 278 4.54 -8.33 7.13
CA TYR A 278 5.66 -8.80 7.95
C TYR A 278 6.08 -10.17 7.48
N GLY A 279 7.38 -10.39 7.43
CA GLY A 279 7.94 -11.67 7.09
C GLY A 279 9.26 -11.90 7.79
N GLN A 280 9.50 -13.13 8.21
CA GLN A 280 10.75 -13.50 8.89
C GLN A 280 11.17 -14.90 8.51
N GLU A 281 12.45 -15.05 8.22
CA GLU A 281 13.12 -16.32 8.02
C GLU A 281 13.36 -17.03 9.35
N GLY A 282 13.32 -18.36 9.31
CA GLY A 282 13.60 -19.20 10.45
C GLY A 282 12.36 -19.67 11.20
N LYS A 283 12.59 -20.49 12.22
CA LYS A 283 11.56 -20.97 13.15
C LYS A 283 11.42 -20.03 14.32
N PRO A 284 10.25 -19.98 14.96
CA PRO A 284 10.12 -19.32 16.25
C PRO A 284 11.20 -19.79 17.24
N PRO A 285 11.68 -18.93 18.13
CA PRO A 285 12.57 -19.30 19.21
C PRO A 285 12.02 -20.46 20.04
N VAL A 286 12.91 -21.27 20.62
CA VAL A 286 12.51 -22.40 21.47
C VAL A 286 11.56 -21.93 22.57
N GLY A 287 10.41 -22.59 22.66
CA GLY A 287 9.37 -22.29 23.65
C GLY A 287 8.33 -21.26 23.20
N LYS A 288 8.48 -20.66 21.99
CA LYS A 288 7.49 -19.77 21.38
C LYS A 288 6.64 -20.49 20.35
N SER A 289 5.34 -20.28 20.39
CA SER A 289 4.42 -20.73 19.33
C SER A 289 4.50 -19.84 18.09
N ILE A 290 3.95 -20.29 16.98
CA ILE A 290 3.92 -19.51 15.72
C ILE A 290 3.08 -18.24 15.90
N ASP A 291 1.93 -18.32 16.59
CA ASP A 291 1.07 -17.19 16.88
C ASP A 291 1.78 -16.14 17.75
N GLU A 292 2.46 -16.54 18.82
CA GLU A 292 3.25 -15.62 19.65
C GLU A 292 4.36 -14.93 18.85
N TYR A 293 5.02 -15.68 17.96
CA TYR A 293 6.09 -15.14 17.12
C TYR A 293 5.56 -14.13 16.10
N ILE A 294 4.42 -14.40 15.48
CA ILE A 294 3.75 -13.47 14.58
C ILE A 294 3.32 -12.21 15.34
N MET A 295 2.73 -12.36 16.52
CA MET A 295 2.31 -11.21 17.33
C MET A 295 3.49 -10.34 17.75
N ASP A 296 4.66 -10.94 18.04
CA ASP A 296 5.86 -10.16 18.29
C ASP A 296 6.33 -9.38 17.06
N MET A 297 6.32 -9.99 15.87
CA MET A 297 6.67 -9.28 14.63
C MET A 297 5.77 -8.05 14.41
N ILE A 298 4.50 -8.18 14.75
CA ILE A 298 3.50 -7.12 14.57
C ILE A 298 3.68 -5.99 15.59
N GLN A 299 4.06 -6.28 16.84
CA GLN A 299 4.15 -5.30 17.94
C GLN A 299 5.18 -4.19 17.69
N TYR A 300 6.20 -4.43 16.86
CA TYR A 300 7.28 -3.46 16.60
C TYR A 300 6.95 -2.44 15.52
N THR A 301 5.72 -2.40 15.03
CA THR A 301 5.37 -1.62 13.84
C THR A 301 4.07 -0.88 14.03
N ASN A 302 3.86 0.14 13.22
CA ASN A 302 2.60 0.89 13.14
C ASN A 302 1.47 0.03 12.55
N SER A 303 1.18 -1.12 13.15
CA SER A 303 0.12 -2.01 12.69
C SER A 303 -1.26 -1.46 13.05
N PRO A 304 -2.29 -1.75 12.25
CA PRO A 304 -3.67 -1.47 12.65
C PRO A 304 -4.04 -2.27 13.90
N ALA A 305 -4.94 -1.74 14.70
CA ALA A 305 -5.48 -2.49 15.83
C ALA A 305 -6.25 -3.73 15.32
N PRO A 306 -6.31 -4.83 16.08
CA PRO A 306 -6.96 -6.06 15.61
C PRO A 306 -8.40 -5.91 15.15
N ASN A 307 -9.15 -4.96 15.70
CA ASN A 307 -10.53 -4.64 15.31
C ASN A 307 -10.66 -3.83 14.02
N GLU A 308 -9.56 -3.29 13.49
CA GLU A 308 -9.48 -2.53 12.24
C GLU A 308 -9.04 -3.38 11.07
N VAL A 309 -8.58 -4.62 11.31
CA VAL A 309 -8.12 -5.53 10.27
C VAL A 309 -9.31 -6.21 9.61
N ASP A 310 -9.51 -5.94 8.33
CA ASP A 310 -10.59 -6.50 7.51
C ASP A 310 -10.18 -7.73 6.73
N GLY A 311 -8.88 -7.89 6.44
CA GLY A 311 -8.34 -9.03 5.70
C GLY A 311 -6.99 -9.50 6.22
N ILE A 312 -6.78 -10.82 6.19
CA ILE A 312 -5.52 -11.48 6.58
C ILE A 312 -5.12 -12.49 5.53
N GLY A 313 -3.86 -12.40 5.07
CA GLY A 313 -3.14 -13.45 4.37
C GLY A 313 -2.00 -13.96 5.26
N LEU A 314 -1.99 -15.24 5.59
CA LEU A 314 -0.95 -15.85 6.41
C LEU A 314 -0.21 -16.92 5.62
N PHE A 315 1.10 -16.81 5.59
CA PHE A 315 2.01 -17.70 4.88
C PHE A 315 2.94 -18.39 5.86
N ILE A 316 2.94 -19.71 5.85
CA ILE A 316 3.80 -20.54 6.69
C ILE A 316 4.48 -21.59 5.80
N LYS A 317 5.79 -21.51 5.74
CA LYS A 317 6.65 -22.42 4.99
C LYS A 317 7.64 -23.07 5.95
N GLY A 318 7.91 -24.36 5.78
CA GLY A 318 8.91 -25.04 6.60
C GLY A 318 8.76 -26.56 6.63
N PRO A 319 9.53 -27.26 7.47
CA PRO A 319 9.44 -28.71 7.60
C PRO A 319 8.03 -29.19 7.93
N GLU A 320 7.69 -30.40 7.49
CA GLU A 320 6.33 -30.97 7.60
C GLU A 320 5.76 -30.90 9.02
N THR A 321 6.59 -31.21 10.03
CA THR A 321 6.17 -31.11 11.44
C THR A 321 5.87 -29.68 11.88
N PHE A 322 6.57 -28.69 11.33
CA PHE A 322 6.35 -27.28 11.61
C PHE A 322 5.02 -26.79 11.01
N VAL A 323 4.77 -27.14 9.75
CA VAL A 323 3.54 -26.77 9.03
C VAL A 323 2.32 -27.47 9.64
N LYS A 324 2.42 -28.75 10.01
CA LYS A 324 1.34 -29.49 10.70
C LYS A 324 0.97 -28.92 12.07
N ASN A 325 1.92 -28.30 12.76
CA ASN A 325 1.66 -27.67 14.05
C ASN A 325 1.08 -26.24 13.94
N ALA A 326 0.93 -25.73 12.72
CA ALA A 326 0.42 -24.37 12.49
C ALA A 326 -1.08 -24.23 12.82
N ASP A 327 -1.90 -25.29 12.72
CA ASP A 327 -3.36 -25.22 12.86
C ASP A 327 -3.82 -24.56 14.18
N THR A 328 -3.16 -24.88 15.30
CA THR A 328 -3.48 -24.28 16.60
C THR A 328 -3.19 -22.79 16.60
N SER A 329 -2.06 -22.38 16.01
CA SER A 329 -1.66 -20.97 15.91
C SER A 329 -2.54 -20.20 14.94
N LEU A 330 -2.95 -20.79 13.81
CA LEU A 330 -3.93 -20.21 12.89
C LEU A 330 -5.25 -19.93 13.59
N THR A 331 -5.75 -20.86 14.40
CA THR A 331 -6.99 -20.68 15.16
C THR A 331 -6.89 -19.49 16.12
N LYS A 332 -5.77 -19.32 16.82
CA LYS A 332 -5.54 -18.21 17.75
C LYS A 332 -5.45 -16.87 17.02
N ILE A 333 -4.72 -16.82 15.89
CA ILE A 333 -4.62 -15.61 15.06
C ILE A 333 -6.00 -15.22 14.53
N CYS A 334 -6.78 -16.18 14.03
CA CYS A 334 -8.15 -15.93 13.61
C CYS A 334 -9.06 -15.42 14.74
N ALA A 335 -8.83 -15.85 15.96
CA ALA A 335 -9.57 -15.37 17.12
C ALA A 335 -9.16 -13.93 17.48
N THR A 336 -7.86 -13.61 17.40
CA THR A 336 -7.35 -12.25 17.67
C THR A 336 -7.90 -11.25 16.66
N TYR A 337 -7.93 -11.60 15.39
CA TYR A 337 -8.44 -10.78 14.30
C TYR A 337 -9.87 -11.23 13.89
N GLY A 338 -10.74 -11.37 14.87
CA GLY A 338 -12.09 -11.95 14.69
C GLY A 338 -12.96 -11.20 13.69
N ASN A 339 -12.74 -9.90 13.51
CA ASN A 339 -13.47 -9.04 12.57
C ASN A 339 -13.03 -9.20 11.11
N ALA A 340 -11.85 -9.78 10.84
CA ALA A 340 -11.38 -9.95 9.47
C ALA A 340 -12.35 -10.79 8.64
N ALA A 341 -12.96 -10.16 7.62
CA ALA A 341 -13.93 -10.79 6.74
C ALA A 341 -13.27 -11.74 5.74
N ILE A 342 -12.04 -11.44 5.34
CA ILE A 342 -11.23 -12.22 4.40
C ILE A 342 -10.05 -12.82 5.13
N ARG A 343 -9.88 -14.16 5.00
CA ARG A 343 -8.81 -14.91 5.64
C ARG A 343 -8.29 -15.97 4.69
N TYR A 344 -7.04 -15.83 4.28
CA TYR A 344 -6.36 -16.76 3.39
C TYR A 344 -5.12 -17.33 4.06
N PHE A 345 -4.85 -18.61 3.80
CA PHE A 345 -3.72 -19.32 4.38
C PHE A 345 -2.93 -20.05 3.30
N HIS A 346 -1.63 -19.84 3.29
CA HIS A 346 -0.68 -20.59 2.48
C HIS A 346 0.22 -21.43 3.39
N LEU A 347 0.17 -22.74 3.20
CA LEU A 347 0.94 -23.71 3.99
C LEU A 347 1.81 -24.54 3.06
N GLU A 348 3.12 -24.40 3.15
CA GLU A 348 4.09 -25.03 2.26
C GLU A 348 5.11 -25.88 3.04
N VAL A 349 5.32 -27.13 2.61
CA VAL A 349 6.40 -27.97 3.16
C VAL A 349 7.70 -27.65 2.43
N SER A 350 8.72 -27.26 3.20
CA SER A 350 10.05 -26.88 2.72
C SER A 350 11.10 -27.08 3.82
N ASP A 351 12.35 -27.21 3.42
CA ASP A 351 13.46 -27.26 4.39
C ASP A 351 13.77 -25.89 5.01
N ASP A 352 13.43 -24.81 4.30
CA ASP A 352 13.69 -23.42 4.69
C ASP A 352 12.45 -22.83 5.37
N PRO A 353 12.41 -22.70 6.70
CA PRO A 353 11.26 -22.13 7.39
C PRO A 353 11.16 -20.63 7.17
N TYR A 354 9.93 -20.19 6.87
CA TYR A 354 9.57 -18.80 6.69
C TYR A 354 8.14 -18.54 7.17
N ILE A 355 7.90 -17.41 7.79
CA ILE A 355 6.57 -16.99 8.21
C ILE A 355 6.33 -15.58 7.68
N ALA A 356 5.19 -15.35 7.05
CA ALA A 356 4.75 -14.00 6.68
C ALA A 356 3.28 -13.80 6.96
N ILE A 357 2.91 -12.54 7.22
CA ILE A 357 1.53 -12.11 7.37
C ILE A 357 1.31 -10.82 6.58
N ILE A 358 0.19 -10.79 5.86
CA ILE A 358 -0.36 -9.60 5.22
C ILE A 358 -1.65 -9.25 5.95
N MET A 359 -1.78 -8.03 6.40
CA MET A 359 -3.01 -7.50 7.00
C MET A 359 -3.48 -6.30 6.20
N THR A 360 -4.78 -6.24 5.92
CA THR A 360 -5.43 -5.13 5.23
C THR A 360 -6.59 -4.60 6.06
N GLY A 361 -6.86 -3.31 5.98
CA GLY A 361 -7.95 -2.70 6.72
C GLY A 361 -7.98 -1.20 6.60
N ASN A 362 -8.96 -0.60 7.23
CA ASN A 362 -9.06 0.84 7.33
C ASN A 362 -7.89 1.40 8.14
N SER A 363 -7.47 2.59 7.76
CA SER A 363 -6.41 3.27 8.49
C SER A 363 -7.01 4.30 9.43
N GLU A 364 -6.60 4.21 10.68
CA GLU A 364 -6.74 5.31 11.63
C GLU A 364 -5.41 6.06 11.79
N PRO A 365 -5.43 7.31 12.30
CA PRO A 365 -4.21 8.04 12.61
C PRO A 365 -3.34 7.22 13.57
N THR A 366 -2.18 6.80 13.09
CA THR A 366 -1.23 6.05 13.92
C THR A 366 -0.52 6.97 14.89
N ASP A 367 0.00 6.43 16.00
CA ASP A 367 0.85 7.16 16.94
C ASP A 367 1.99 7.90 16.22
N ARG A 368 2.49 7.33 15.13
CA ARG A 368 3.54 7.94 14.33
C ARG A 368 3.12 9.24 13.65
N LEU A 369 1.88 9.34 13.16
CA LEU A 369 1.32 10.59 12.61
C LEU A 369 1.19 11.66 13.70
N MET A 370 0.73 11.26 14.88
CA MET A 370 0.63 12.18 16.02
C MET A 370 2.00 12.71 16.44
N ILE A 371 3.02 11.85 16.49
CA ILE A 371 4.40 12.26 16.79
C ILE A 371 4.94 13.21 15.71
N MET A 372 4.71 12.93 14.42
CA MET A 372 5.12 13.84 13.33
C MET A 372 4.43 15.20 13.45
N LYS A 373 3.12 15.21 13.74
CA LYS A 373 2.38 16.45 13.95
C LYS A 373 2.92 17.25 15.15
N GLN A 374 3.14 16.59 16.28
CA GLN A 374 3.73 17.24 17.45
C GLN A 374 5.11 17.85 17.10
N ARG A 375 5.94 17.10 16.40
CA ARG A 375 7.25 17.59 15.97
C ARG A 375 7.18 18.80 15.05
N TYR A 376 6.25 18.79 14.08
CA TYR A 376 5.96 19.94 13.24
C TYR A 376 5.57 21.17 14.07
N ASP A 377 4.64 21.02 15.01
CA ASP A 377 4.15 22.09 15.87
C ASP A 377 5.28 22.67 16.74
N GLU A 378 6.16 21.82 17.30
CA GLU A 378 7.35 22.24 18.06
C GLU A 378 8.29 23.12 17.23
N ILE A 379 8.63 22.67 15.99
CA ILE A 379 9.50 23.42 15.09
C ILE A 379 8.87 24.78 14.75
N MET A 380 7.59 24.80 14.39
CA MET A 380 6.86 26.01 14.02
C MET A 380 6.75 27.00 15.20
N ASN A 381 6.52 26.51 16.42
CA ASN A 381 6.49 27.34 17.62
C ASN A 381 7.85 27.93 17.95
N ASN A 382 8.93 27.19 17.76
CA ASN A 382 10.30 27.70 17.95
C ASN A 382 10.64 28.80 16.93
N ILE A 383 10.25 28.62 15.67
CA ILE A 383 10.42 29.63 14.61
C ILE A 383 9.66 30.94 14.99
N LYS A 384 8.40 30.82 15.44
CA LYS A 384 7.60 31.98 15.87
C LYS A 384 8.22 32.69 17.07
N LYS A 385 8.71 31.97 18.08
CA LYS A 385 9.40 32.56 19.25
C LYS A 385 10.65 33.28 18.84
N THR A 386 11.45 32.71 17.96
CA THR A 386 12.68 33.37 17.47
C THR A 386 12.36 34.64 16.69
N ALA A 387 11.34 34.60 15.82
CA ALA A 387 10.91 35.76 15.07
C ALA A 387 10.40 36.90 15.97
N SER A 388 9.60 36.58 17.00
CA SER A 388 9.14 37.59 17.97
C SER A 388 10.31 38.19 18.80
N SER A 389 11.24 37.35 19.27
CA SER A 389 12.40 37.85 20.00
C SER A 389 13.32 38.76 19.17
N VAL A 390 13.48 38.48 17.88
CA VAL A 390 14.21 39.37 16.96
C VAL A 390 13.49 40.68 16.77
N THR A 391 12.15 40.67 16.67
CA THR A 391 11.35 41.89 16.56
C THR A 391 11.43 42.72 17.83
N ASP A 392 11.43 42.11 19.03
CA ASP A 392 11.58 42.80 20.30
C ASP A 392 12.98 43.41 20.44
N ILE A 393 14.05 42.70 20.08
CA ILE A 393 15.41 43.22 20.08
C ILE A 393 15.56 44.39 19.10
N MET A 394 14.93 44.33 17.93
CA MET A 394 14.95 45.43 16.95
C MET A 394 14.13 46.65 17.41
N SER A 395 13.06 46.44 18.19
CA SER A 395 12.30 47.56 18.80
C SER A 395 13.06 48.28 19.91
N ASP A 396 13.87 47.54 20.66
CA ASP A 396 14.72 48.10 21.75
C ASP A 396 15.96 48.83 21.22
N MET A 397 16.43 48.47 20.01
CA MET A 397 17.52 49.19 19.34
C MET A 397 16.93 50.40 18.57
N ASN A 398 16.62 51.51 19.22
CA ASN A 398 16.17 52.78 18.68
C ASN A 398 17.02 53.31 17.49
N ASN A 399 17.14 52.54 16.41
CA ASN A 399 17.96 52.89 15.27
C ASN A 399 17.04 53.12 14.02
N PRO A 400 17.01 54.34 13.45
CA PRO A 400 16.19 54.65 12.30
C PRO A 400 16.82 54.14 10.98
N LEU A 401 17.18 52.87 10.93
CA LEU A 401 17.57 52.24 9.68
C LEU A 401 16.33 51.83 8.90
N SER A 402 16.19 52.45 7.75
CA SER A 402 15.21 52.24 6.67
C SER A 402 14.39 50.95 6.77
N LYS A 403 13.07 51.10 6.68
CA LYS A 403 12.10 50.01 6.53
C LYS A 403 12.65 48.95 5.58
N PRO A 404 12.90 47.71 6.06
CA PRO A 404 13.18 46.66 5.13
C PRO A 404 11.99 46.48 4.23
N GLU A 405 12.21 46.44 2.91
CA GLU A 405 11.21 46.01 1.94
C GLU A 405 10.63 44.68 2.45
N LYS A 406 9.30 44.66 2.57
CA LYS A 406 8.56 43.45 2.89
C LYS A 406 8.93 42.42 1.83
N LYS A 407 9.91 41.54 2.12
CA LYS A 407 9.97 40.26 1.46
C LYS A 407 8.65 39.57 1.77
N THR A 408 7.80 39.50 0.77
CA THR A 408 6.53 38.81 0.83
C THR A 408 6.80 37.42 1.39
N ALA A 409 6.23 37.13 2.56
CA ALA A 409 6.15 35.77 3.06
C ALA A 409 5.58 34.88 1.93
N PRO A 410 6.04 33.64 1.78
CA PRO A 410 5.46 32.75 0.80
C PRO A 410 3.95 32.73 1.00
N LYS A 411 3.23 33.13 -0.05
CA LYS A 411 1.78 33.20 -0.04
C LYS A 411 1.23 31.81 0.23
N ASN A 412 0.47 31.73 1.33
CA ASN A 412 -0.48 30.68 1.62
C ASN A 412 0.04 29.25 1.57
N MET A 413 0.69 28.82 2.66
CA MET A 413 0.54 27.44 3.09
C MET A 413 -0.94 27.23 3.41
N ASP A 414 -1.63 26.44 2.61
CA ASP A 414 -3.01 26.05 2.88
C ASP A 414 -3.01 25.13 4.11
N LEU A 415 -3.40 25.71 5.24
CA LEU A 415 -3.47 25.00 6.52
C LEU A 415 -4.77 24.21 6.68
N SER A 416 -5.67 24.24 5.68
CA SER A 416 -6.96 23.55 5.76
C SER A 416 -6.80 22.01 5.90
N ALA A 417 -5.69 21.46 5.38
CA ALA A 417 -5.36 20.04 5.59
C ALA A 417 -5.06 19.69 7.05
N LEU A 418 -4.75 20.66 7.92
CA LEU A 418 -4.53 20.43 9.37
C LEU A 418 -5.81 20.43 10.19
N ASP A 419 -6.95 20.90 9.63
CA ASP A 419 -8.23 20.85 10.30
C ASP A 419 -8.76 19.42 10.45
N PHE A 420 -8.21 18.48 9.69
CA PHE A 420 -8.49 17.04 9.82
C PHE A 420 -8.19 16.47 11.23
N PHE A 421 -7.33 17.11 12.00
CA PHE A 421 -6.95 16.66 13.35
C PHE A 421 -7.73 17.37 14.46
N LYS A 422 -8.79 18.11 14.15
CA LYS A 422 -9.60 18.84 15.15
C LYS A 422 -10.91 18.15 15.53
N GLU A 423 -11.27 17.07 14.87
CA GLU A 423 -12.35 16.16 15.25
C GLU A 423 -11.73 14.84 15.75
#